data_7b957606d2b929847e29c895440a026d
#
_entry.id   7b957606d2b929847e29c895440a026d
#
_cell.length_a   1.000
_cell.length_b   1.000
_cell.length_c   1.000
_cell.angle_alpha   90.00
_cell.angle_beta   90.00
_cell.angle_gamma   90.00
#
_symmetry.space_group_name_H-M   'P 1'
#
loop_
_entity.id
_entity.type
_entity.pdbx_description
1 polymer ?
#
loop_
_entity_poly.entity_id
_entity_poly.type
_entity_poly.pdbx_seq_one_letter_code
_entity_poly.pdbx_strand_id
1 'polypeptide(L)'
;MLLLVFHAGGARYGLEAAGIIEILPLVALRPVPQMSREVAGLLNHRGRIVPVLDLTTIITGVPTKLRMSSRIVVVDFPAADGERHPLGLLAERATETIQCREQDFQEAGIRTPEAPFAGDILVDGDETVQKVEMRRLLPVELQQRLFAAADGAGI
;
A
#
# COMPACT_ATOMS: atom_id res chain seq x y z
N MET A 1 -9.08 1.01 -16.59
CA MET A 1 -8.53 1.19 -15.22
C MET A 1 -7.03 1.41 -15.33
N LEU A 2 -6.51 2.29 -14.51
CA LEU A 2 -5.08 2.57 -14.46
C LEU A 2 -4.50 1.96 -13.18
N LEU A 3 -3.40 1.20 -13.32
CA LEU A 3 -2.67 0.63 -12.19
C LEU A 3 -1.34 1.34 -12.01
N LEU A 4 -1.02 1.69 -10.77
CA LEU A 4 0.34 2.04 -10.39
C LEU A 4 1.09 0.75 -10.07
N VAL A 5 2.18 0.50 -10.80
CA VAL A 5 2.99 -0.70 -10.62
C VAL A 5 4.14 -0.42 -9.67
N PHE A 6 4.36 -1.33 -8.74
CA PHE A 6 5.50 -1.30 -7.82
C PHE A 6 6.10 -2.70 -7.69
N HIS A 7 7.26 -2.80 -7.07
CA HIS A 7 7.99 -4.05 -6.92
C HIS A 7 8.08 -4.45 -5.44
N ALA A 8 7.99 -5.74 -5.18
CA ALA A 8 8.22 -6.32 -3.86
C ALA A 8 8.72 -7.76 -4.03
N GLY A 9 9.84 -8.10 -3.42
CA GLY A 9 10.38 -9.46 -3.42
C GLY A 9 10.64 -10.03 -4.83
N GLY A 10 11.02 -9.20 -5.78
CA GLY A 10 11.31 -9.64 -7.15
C GLY A 10 10.06 -9.83 -8.02
N ALA A 11 8.88 -9.51 -7.52
CA ALA A 11 7.63 -9.57 -8.27
C ALA A 11 7.01 -8.18 -8.43
N ARG A 12 6.13 -8.03 -9.42
CA ARG A 12 5.42 -6.79 -9.70
C ARG A 12 4.00 -6.87 -9.16
N TYR A 13 3.57 -5.78 -8.55
CA TYR A 13 2.24 -5.62 -7.99
C TYR A 13 1.60 -4.33 -8.50
N GLY A 14 0.29 -4.24 -8.42
CA GLY A 14 -0.43 -3.06 -8.89
C GLY A 14 -1.47 -2.56 -7.91
N LEU A 15 -1.53 -1.23 -7.77
CA LEU A 15 -2.59 -0.53 -7.03
C LEU A 15 -3.48 0.22 -8.03
N GLU A 16 -4.79 0.17 -7.83
CA GLU A 16 -5.69 1.00 -8.64
C GLU A 16 -5.42 2.48 -8.38
N ALA A 17 -5.14 3.21 -9.45
CA ALA A 17 -4.80 4.62 -9.36
C ALA A 17 -5.97 5.48 -8.85
N ALA A 18 -7.20 5.01 -9.02
CA ALA A 18 -8.39 5.76 -8.58
C ALA A 18 -8.41 6.06 -7.08
N GLY A 19 -7.75 5.22 -6.25
CA GLY A 19 -7.65 5.44 -4.81
C GLY A 19 -6.43 6.27 -4.38
N ILE A 20 -5.59 6.70 -5.32
CA ILE A 20 -4.35 7.41 -5.01
C ILE A 20 -4.62 8.92 -4.95
N ILE A 21 -4.22 9.53 -3.82
CA ILE A 21 -4.30 10.98 -3.63
C ILE A 21 -3.05 11.66 -4.19
N GLU A 22 -1.88 11.13 -3.86
CA GLU A 22 -0.59 11.74 -4.22
C GLU A 22 0.52 10.70 -4.16
N ILE A 23 1.54 10.86 -4.99
CA ILE A 23 2.75 10.06 -4.94
C ILE A 23 3.90 10.98 -4.55
N LEU A 24 4.55 10.67 -3.43
CA LEU A 24 5.62 11.47 -2.86
C LEU A 24 6.97 10.78 -3.02
N PRO A 25 8.04 11.56 -3.15
CA PRO A 25 9.38 11.01 -2.99
C PRO A 25 9.56 10.48 -1.57
N LEU A 26 10.59 9.67 -1.37
CA LEU A 26 10.95 9.19 -0.03
C LEU A 26 11.33 10.38 0.84
N VAL A 27 10.64 10.51 1.98
CA VAL A 27 10.93 11.52 3.01
C VAL A 27 11.09 10.85 4.36
N ALA A 28 11.69 11.57 5.32
CA ALA A 28 11.86 11.05 6.67
C ALA A 28 10.49 10.86 7.34
N LEU A 29 10.31 9.72 8.00
CA LEU A 29 9.11 9.40 8.75
C LEU A 29 9.40 9.43 10.25
N ARG A 30 8.39 9.83 11.02
CA ARG A 30 8.51 9.78 12.47
C ARG A 30 8.23 8.36 12.95
N PRO A 31 9.11 7.74 13.76
CA PRO A 31 8.86 6.41 14.31
C PRO A 31 7.65 6.38 15.22
N VAL A 32 6.95 5.24 15.23
CA VAL A 32 5.86 4.95 16.18
C VAL A 32 6.38 3.90 17.15
N PRO A 33 6.54 4.24 18.45
CA PRO A 33 7.08 3.28 19.42
C PRO A 33 6.22 2.02 19.54
N GLN A 34 6.88 0.86 19.57
CA GLN A 34 6.24 -0.45 19.82
C GLN A 34 5.06 -0.78 18.89
N MET A 35 5.10 -0.27 17.66
CA MET A 35 4.12 -0.60 16.65
C MET A 35 4.60 -1.82 15.84
N SER A 36 3.66 -2.51 15.19
CA SER A 36 3.98 -3.66 14.34
C SER A 36 4.91 -3.28 13.19
N ARG A 37 5.65 -4.27 12.68
CA ARG A 37 6.69 -4.07 11.64
C ARG A 37 6.15 -3.51 10.34
N GLU A 38 4.87 -3.74 10.05
CA GLU A 38 4.22 -3.26 8.84
C GLU A 38 4.10 -1.74 8.80
N VAL A 39 4.19 -1.08 9.96
CA VAL A 39 4.10 0.37 10.06
C VAL A 39 5.49 0.97 9.93
N ALA A 40 5.71 1.70 8.84
CA ALA A 40 6.99 2.37 8.58
C ALA A 40 7.18 3.62 9.43
N GLY A 41 6.10 4.30 9.79
CA GLY A 41 6.15 5.51 10.60
C GLY A 41 4.98 6.44 10.32
N LEU A 42 5.15 7.70 10.73
CA LEU A 42 4.16 8.76 10.51
C LEU A 42 4.72 9.80 9.55
N LEU A 43 3.89 10.22 8.61
CA LEU A 43 4.20 11.24 7.63
C LEU A 43 3.49 12.54 8.00
N ASN A 44 4.21 13.65 7.96
CA ASN A 44 3.57 14.97 7.98
C ASN A 44 3.22 15.34 6.54
N HIS A 45 1.95 15.15 6.18
CA HIS A 45 1.44 15.44 4.86
C HIS A 45 0.62 16.74 4.92
N ARG A 46 1.26 17.86 4.58
CA ARG A 46 0.64 19.18 4.56
C ARG A 46 0.02 19.56 5.91
N GLY A 47 0.72 19.26 7.00
CA GLY A 47 0.27 19.55 8.36
C GLY A 47 -0.65 18.51 8.98
N ARG A 48 -1.00 17.48 8.23
CA ARG A 48 -1.80 16.34 8.73
C ARG A 48 -0.89 15.14 8.94
N ILE A 49 -1.05 14.49 10.09
CA ILE A 49 -0.29 13.28 10.39
C ILE A 49 -0.97 12.08 9.73
N VAL A 50 -0.21 11.37 8.90
CA VAL A 50 -0.70 10.23 8.13
C VAL A 50 0.18 9.02 8.44
N PRO A 51 -0.42 7.88 8.87
CA PRO A 51 0.37 6.66 9.06
C PRO A 51 0.85 6.10 7.72
N VAL A 52 2.05 5.53 7.72
CA VAL A 52 2.65 4.93 6.53
C VAL A 52 2.94 3.46 6.77
N LEU A 53 2.46 2.62 5.88
CA LEU A 53 2.72 1.19 5.88
C LEU A 53 3.85 0.85 4.93
N ASP A 54 4.63 -0.15 5.28
CA ASP A 54 5.67 -0.71 4.42
C ASP A 54 5.07 -1.86 3.60
N LEU A 55 4.80 -1.61 2.32
CA LEU A 55 4.19 -2.62 1.44
C LEU A 55 5.07 -3.84 1.26
N THR A 56 6.39 -3.66 1.16
CA THR A 56 7.28 -4.81 0.99
C THR A 56 7.25 -5.69 2.23
N THR A 57 7.20 -5.11 3.43
CA THR A 57 7.04 -5.89 4.66
C THR A 57 5.72 -6.66 4.68
N ILE A 58 4.63 -6.02 4.29
CA ILE A 58 3.31 -6.68 4.25
C ILE A 58 3.33 -7.87 3.28
N ILE A 59 3.92 -7.70 2.12
CA ILE A 59 3.91 -8.72 1.06
C ILE A 59 4.92 -9.82 1.31
N THR A 60 6.14 -9.48 1.74
CA THR A 60 7.27 -10.42 1.80
C THR A 60 7.80 -10.69 3.21
N GLY A 61 7.46 -9.89 4.19
CA GLY A 61 8.05 -9.94 5.52
C GLY A 61 9.41 -9.25 5.64
N VAL A 62 9.91 -8.65 4.56
CA VAL A 62 11.21 -7.96 4.52
C VAL A 62 10.97 -6.47 4.28
N PRO A 63 11.67 -5.58 5.02
CA PRO A 63 11.47 -4.14 4.84
C PRO A 63 11.80 -3.64 3.44
N THR A 64 11.09 -2.61 3.00
CA THR A 64 11.36 -1.90 1.75
C THR A 64 12.79 -1.37 1.76
N LYS A 65 13.51 -1.59 0.66
CA LYS A 65 14.82 -0.97 0.47
C LYS A 65 14.61 0.51 0.13
N LEU A 66 15.29 1.36 0.91
CA LEU A 66 15.19 2.81 0.76
C LEU A 66 16.12 3.26 -0.36
N ARG A 67 15.56 3.53 -1.53
CA ARG A 67 16.27 3.95 -2.75
C ARG A 67 15.63 5.20 -3.34
N MET A 68 16.30 5.81 -4.28
CA MET A 68 15.75 6.97 -5.00
C MET A 68 14.46 6.64 -5.74
N SER A 69 14.26 5.38 -6.13
CA SER A 69 13.04 4.92 -6.79
C SER A 69 11.92 4.52 -5.81
N SER A 70 12.20 4.51 -4.51
CA SER A 70 11.17 4.28 -3.49
C SER A 70 10.24 5.48 -3.42
N ARG A 71 8.94 5.21 -3.20
CA ARG A 71 7.90 6.26 -3.15
C ARG A 71 6.99 6.03 -1.96
N ILE A 72 6.39 7.12 -1.48
CA ILE A 72 5.28 7.05 -0.53
C ILE A 72 4.03 7.38 -1.32
N VAL A 73 3.16 6.39 -1.48
CA VAL A 73 1.90 6.54 -2.19
C VAL A 73 0.82 6.84 -1.17
N VAL A 74 0.30 8.07 -1.18
CA VAL A 74 -0.78 8.46 -0.27
C VAL A 74 -2.11 8.07 -0.92
N VAL A 75 -2.87 7.24 -0.22
CA VAL A 75 -4.15 6.72 -0.70
C VAL A 75 -5.28 7.13 0.21
N ASP A 76 -6.49 7.10 -0.34
CA ASP A 76 -7.74 7.29 0.39
C ASP A 76 -8.25 5.89 0.78
N PHE A 77 -7.85 5.43 1.97
CA PHE A 77 -8.08 4.05 2.40
C PHE A 77 -9.53 3.85 2.88
N PRO A 78 -10.27 2.91 2.27
CA PRO A 78 -11.63 2.59 2.70
C PRO A 78 -11.60 1.67 3.91
N ALA A 79 -11.70 2.23 5.10
CA ALA A 79 -11.58 1.48 6.34
C ALA A 79 -12.86 0.70 6.68
N ALA A 80 -12.69 -0.28 7.58
CA ALA A 80 -13.79 -1.11 8.04
C ALA A 80 -14.82 -0.34 8.87
N ASP A 81 -14.46 0.84 9.39
CA ASP A 81 -15.39 1.71 10.12
C ASP A 81 -16.38 2.47 9.22
N GLY A 82 -16.29 2.27 7.91
CA GLY A 82 -17.13 2.94 6.92
C GLY A 82 -16.60 4.31 6.50
N GLU A 83 -15.55 4.79 7.13
CA GLU A 83 -14.90 6.06 6.81
C GLU A 83 -13.72 5.86 5.87
N ARG A 84 -13.27 6.95 5.23
CA ARG A 84 -12.06 6.95 4.45
C ARG A 84 -10.97 7.68 5.20
N HIS A 85 -9.79 7.09 5.25
CA HIS A 85 -8.64 7.66 5.95
C HIS A 85 -7.45 7.77 5.01
N PRO A 86 -6.73 8.89 5.01
CA PRO A 86 -5.46 8.96 4.27
C PRO A 86 -4.45 8.01 4.89
N LEU A 87 -3.78 7.25 4.04
CA LEU A 87 -2.80 6.26 4.41
C LEU A 87 -1.65 6.33 3.43
N GLY A 88 -0.42 6.34 3.93
CA GLY A 88 0.78 6.25 3.10
C GLY A 88 1.19 4.81 2.89
N LEU A 89 1.64 4.48 1.70
CA LEU A 89 2.17 3.16 1.35
C LEU A 89 3.59 3.33 0.83
N LEU A 90 4.56 2.86 1.58
CA LEU A 90 5.97 2.88 1.15
C LEU A 90 6.19 1.71 0.21
N ALA A 91 6.64 2.00 -1.02
CA ALA A 91 6.78 1.01 -2.08
C ALA A 91 8.06 1.22 -2.87
N GLU A 92 8.63 0.11 -3.36
CA GLU A 92 9.81 0.14 -4.22
C GLU A 92 9.40 0.33 -5.67
N ARG A 93 10.14 1.16 -6.41
CA ARG A 93 9.96 1.38 -7.86
C ARG A 93 8.51 1.65 -8.26
N ALA A 94 7.82 2.48 -7.49
CA ALA A 94 6.44 2.87 -7.78
C ALA A 94 6.44 4.03 -8.80
N THR A 95 6.95 3.77 -10.00
CA THR A 95 7.21 4.79 -11.02
C THR A 95 6.57 4.49 -12.38
N GLU A 96 5.84 3.39 -12.51
CA GLU A 96 5.25 2.95 -13.76
C GLU A 96 3.74 2.81 -13.62
N THR A 97 2.99 3.13 -14.69
CA THR A 97 1.56 2.89 -14.74
C THR A 97 1.21 2.01 -15.93
N ILE A 98 0.17 1.19 -15.78
CA ILE A 98 -0.35 0.32 -16.84
C ILE A 98 -1.84 0.61 -17.01
N GLN A 99 -2.26 0.85 -18.25
CA GLN A 99 -3.67 0.92 -18.59
C GLN A 99 -4.19 -0.50 -18.85
N CYS A 100 -5.28 -0.90 -18.20
CA CYS A 100 -5.83 -2.24 -18.34
C CYS A 100 -7.36 -2.23 -18.12
N ARG A 101 -8.00 -3.37 -18.36
CA ARG A 101 -9.44 -3.57 -18.14
C ARG A 101 -9.62 -4.71 -17.16
N GLU A 102 -10.74 -4.73 -16.45
CA GLU A 102 -11.03 -5.81 -15.49
C GLU A 102 -10.99 -7.19 -16.14
N GLN A 103 -11.47 -7.32 -17.37
CA GLN A 103 -11.46 -8.59 -18.08
C GLN A 103 -10.07 -9.08 -18.48
N ASP A 104 -9.05 -8.24 -18.37
CA ASP A 104 -7.66 -8.63 -18.66
C ASP A 104 -7.03 -9.42 -17.51
N PHE A 105 -7.67 -9.42 -16.33
CA PHE A 105 -7.18 -10.13 -15.15
C PHE A 105 -7.64 -11.58 -15.12
N GLN A 106 -6.79 -12.42 -14.57
CA GLN A 106 -7.05 -13.84 -14.36
C GLN A 106 -6.99 -14.16 -12.87
N GLU A 107 -7.83 -15.06 -12.41
CA GLU A 107 -7.76 -15.55 -11.04
C GLU A 107 -6.44 -16.26 -10.78
N ALA A 108 -5.83 -16.02 -9.63
CA ALA A 108 -4.59 -16.68 -9.25
C ALA A 108 -4.78 -18.16 -8.94
N GLY A 109 -5.99 -18.56 -8.57
CA GLY A 109 -6.30 -19.95 -8.24
C GLY A 109 -5.78 -20.41 -6.89
N ILE A 110 -4.95 -19.63 -6.24
CA ILE A 110 -4.37 -19.91 -4.91
C ILE A 110 -4.69 -18.73 -4.00
N ARG A 111 -5.24 -19.04 -2.81
CA ARG A 111 -5.52 -18.04 -1.79
C ARG A 111 -4.91 -18.50 -0.48
N THR A 112 -4.24 -17.58 0.22
CA THR A 112 -3.65 -17.84 1.54
C THR A 112 -4.24 -16.86 2.55
N PRO A 113 -4.58 -17.35 3.78
CA PRO A 113 -5.09 -16.46 4.83
C PRO A 113 -4.13 -15.34 5.22
N GLU A 114 -2.83 -15.58 5.06
CA GLU A 114 -1.77 -14.63 5.39
C GLU A 114 -1.66 -13.50 4.39
N ALA A 115 -2.20 -13.66 3.19
CA ALA A 115 -2.15 -12.65 2.13
C ALA A 115 -3.54 -12.38 1.54
N PRO A 116 -4.50 -11.89 2.35
CA PRO A 116 -5.85 -11.63 1.87
C PRO A 116 -5.91 -10.49 0.86
N PHE A 117 -4.89 -9.64 0.82
CA PHE A 117 -4.76 -8.53 -0.13
C PHE A 117 -4.39 -8.98 -1.55
N ALA A 118 -3.93 -10.21 -1.73
CA ALA A 118 -3.48 -10.70 -3.04
C ALA A 118 -4.69 -10.92 -3.95
N GLY A 119 -4.78 -10.10 -4.98
CA GLY A 119 -5.87 -10.13 -5.95
C GLY A 119 -5.52 -10.90 -7.22
N ASP A 120 -6.26 -10.60 -8.28
CA ASP A 120 -6.09 -11.24 -9.57
C ASP A 120 -4.82 -10.80 -10.28
N ILE A 121 -4.43 -11.55 -11.29
CA ILE A 121 -3.17 -11.37 -11.99
C ILE A 121 -3.40 -10.88 -13.42
N LEU A 122 -2.68 -9.83 -13.79
CA LEU A 122 -2.60 -9.31 -15.14
C LEU A 122 -1.36 -9.87 -15.81
N VAL A 123 -1.52 -10.43 -17.00
CA VAL A 123 -0.39 -10.84 -17.83
C VAL A 123 0.05 -9.63 -18.66
N ASP A 124 1.32 -9.25 -18.52
CA ASP A 124 1.92 -8.09 -19.18
C ASP A 124 3.16 -8.56 -19.95
N GLY A 125 2.96 -8.99 -21.21
CA GLY A 125 4.01 -9.62 -22.00
C GLY A 125 4.46 -10.94 -21.38
N ASP A 126 5.76 -11.05 -21.08
CA ASP A 126 6.34 -12.22 -20.41
C ASP A 126 6.27 -12.13 -18.87
N GLU A 127 5.77 -11.03 -18.35
CA GLU A 127 5.69 -10.77 -16.92
C GLU A 127 4.25 -10.78 -16.44
N THR A 128 4.09 -10.80 -15.11
CA THR A 128 2.79 -10.70 -14.47
C THR A 128 2.78 -9.57 -13.46
N VAL A 129 1.60 -8.99 -13.25
CA VAL A 129 1.35 -7.99 -12.23
C VAL A 129 0.18 -8.46 -11.39
N GLN A 130 0.39 -8.65 -10.10
CA GLN A 130 -0.69 -9.02 -9.20
C GLN A 130 -1.31 -7.79 -8.58
N LYS A 131 -2.63 -7.66 -8.73
CA LYS A 131 -3.38 -6.57 -8.13
C LYS A 131 -3.41 -6.72 -6.63
N VAL A 132 -3.19 -5.61 -5.92
CA VAL A 132 -3.33 -5.55 -4.47
C VAL A 132 -4.73 -5.03 -4.14
N GLU A 133 -5.48 -5.82 -3.41
CA GLU A 133 -6.80 -5.43 -2.92
C GLU A 133 -6.63 -4.53 -1.69
N MET A 134 -6.78 -3.23 -1.89
CA MET A 134 -6.49 -2.23 -0.86
C MET A 134 -7.29 -2.44 0.42
N ARG A 135 -8.57 -2.77 0.30
CA ARG A 135 -9.44 -3.00 1.47
C ARG A 135 -8.95 -4.11 2.39
N ARG A 136 -8.14 -5.03 1.85
CA ARG A 136 -7.67 -6.23 2.55
C ARG A 136 -6.22 -6.13 2.97
N LEU A 137 -5.61 -4.94 2.82
CA LEU A 137 -4.22 -4.72 3.23
C LEU A 137 -4.01 -4.81 4.73
N LEU A 138 -5.00 -4.40 5.50
CA LEU A 138 -4.88 -4.26 6.94
C LEU A 138 -5.95 -5.06 7.68
N PRO A 139 -5.55 -5.84 8.70
CA PRO A 139 -6.52 -6.40 9.64
C PRO A 139 -7.28 -5.27 10.35
N VAL A 140 -8.54 -5.54 10.73
CA VAL A 140 -9.40 -4.55 11.39
C VAL A 140 -8.78 -4.02 12.68
N GLU A 141 -8.12 -4.88 13.46
CA GLU A 141 -7.48 -4.50 14.72
C GLU A 141 -6.37 -3.47 14.48
N LEU A 142 -5.59 -3.66 13.42
CA LEU A 142 -4.53 -2.71 13.08
C LEU A 142 -5.10 -1.39 12.57
N GLN A 143 -6.18 -1.44 11.79
CA GLN A 143 -6.88 -0.24 11.34
C GLN A 143 -7.34 0.61 12.53
N GLN A 144 -7.93 -0.02 13.54
CA GLN A 144 -8.41 0.68 14.73
C GLN A 144 -7.26 1.38 15.46
N ARG A 145 -6.10 0.73 15.55
CA ARG A 145 -4.93 1.33 16.20
C ARG A 145 -4.33 2.48 15.39
N LEU A 146 -4.22 2.32 14.08
CA LEU A 146 -3.60 3.33 13.22
C LEU A 146 -4.44 4.60 13.09
N PHE A 147 -5.73 4.44 12.87
CA PHE A 147 -6.59 5.60 12.62
C PHE A 147 -7.01 6.31 13.90
N ALA A 148 -7.14 5.59 14.99
CA ALA A 148 -7.33 6.21 16.29
C ALA A 148 -6.10 7.04 16.70
N ALA A 149 -4.88 6.55 16.45
CA ALA A 149 -3.65 7.27 16.74
C ALA A 149 -3.50 8.52 15.87
N ALA A 150 -3.83 8.44 14.58
CA ALA A 150 -3.77 9.57 13.66
C ALA A 150 -4.79 10.65 14.03
N ASP A 151 -6.03 10.26 14.39
CA ASP A 151 -7.07 11.18 14.83
C ASP A 151 -6.72 11.80 16.19
N GLY A 152 -6.17 11.00 17.10
CA GLY A 152 -5.72 11.47 18.40
C GLY A 152 -4.57 12.46 18.35
N ALA A 153 -3.72 12.40 17.34
CA ALA A 153 -2.60 13.32 17.17
C ALA A 153 -3.04 14.75 16.88
N GLY A 154 -4.29 14.96 16.47
CA GLY A 154 -4.85 16.27 16.20
C GLY A 154 -5.56 16.93 17.38
N ILE A 155 -5.54 16.31 18.53
CA ILE A 155 -6.22 16.83 19.72
C ILE A 155 -5.30 17.77 20.51
#